data_d0baa01052507fc62540db78f1be8358
#
_entry.id   d0baa01052507fc62540db78f1be8358
#
_cell.length_a   1.000
_cell.length_b   1.000
_cell.length_c   1.000
_cell.angle_alpha   90.00
_cell.angle_beta   90.00
_cell.angle_gamma   90.00
#
_symmetry.space_group_name_H-M   'P 1'
#
loop_
_entity.id
_entity.type
_entity.pdbx_description
1 polymer ?
#
loop_
_entity_poly.entity_id
_entity_poly.type
_entity_poly.pdbx_seq_one_letter_code
_entity_poly.pdbx_strand_id
1 'polypeptide(L)'
;MPGPKLDPVVSDSVLPPSVDVVIIGGGIAGVCTALELADRGLKVAICEKGQIGGEQSSRNWGWVRLTHRDPRELPLMIEAVKIWEGLDKRIAGKTGYSQCGSTYAIASDAALQAERKAQEELGHYQIPTHLMDRDAALTHLAGYDPDAQGIIGALHCPRDGRAEPQMAAPAIARAVQARGGTVHQNCAVRVVETSQGKVSGVVTEQGRIACDAVLVAGGVWSRLFLRNIGIYLPQLRTRNTVLRTDAVEAGPQSNLKTTSFAIRKRKDGGYTVASAVPSRYQLTPDSFRLFTAFLPTLKNEWRSIRLGLGPAFMDALRTPRHWTGDDVTPFEKTRILDPDADAPYIDKTLAEVKKTYPALKDATVAQRWGGYIDVLPDLIPAISSTEGVKNGIPGLFVATGFSGHGFGLGTGAGRLAADLITGQTPV
;
A
#
# COMPACT_ATOMS: atom_id res chain seq x y z
N MET A 1 2.32 -20.36 3.70
CA MET A 1 2.37 -19.17 2.84
C MET A 1 3.61 -18.37 3.20
N PRO A 2 4.43 -17.95 2.27
CA PRO A 2 5.60 -17.14 2.56
C PRO A 2 5.27 -15.73 3.06
N GLY A 3 4.09 -15.18 2.73
CA GLY A 3 3.64 -13.88 3.22
C GLY A 3 3.28 -13.83 4.71
N PRO A 4 3.11 -12.63 5.30
CA PRO A 4 2.70 -12.45 6.69
C PRO A 4 1.36 -13.13 6.98
N LYS A 5 1.23 -13.75 8.17
CA LYS A 5 -0.04 -14.29 8.63
C LYS A 5 -1.00 -13.14 8.94
N LEU A 6 -2.18 -13.17 8.34
CA LEU A 6 -3.23 -12.18 8.52
C LEU A 6 -4.11 -12.51 9.73
N ASP A 7 -4.65 -11.46 10.35
CA ASP A 7 -5.76 -11.64 11.27
C ASP A 7 -6.98 -12.21 10.51
N PRO A 8 -7.75 -13.10 11.12
CA PRO A 8 -8.85 -13.74 10.43
C PRO A 8 -10.02 -12.76 10.17
N VAL A 9 -10.63 -12.89 9.00
CA VAL A 9 -11.93 -12.31 8.67
C VAL A 9 -12.85 -13.44 8.24
N VAL A 10 -14.04 -13.50 8.81
CA VAL A 10 -15.05 -14.48 8.38
C VAL A 10 -15.71 -13.95 7.11
N SER A 11 -15.72 -14.77 6.07
CA SER A 11 -16.40 -14.43 4.82
C SER A 11 -17.91 -14.62 4.98
N ASP A 12 -18.68 -13.68 4.47
CA ASP A 12 -20.12 -13.86 4.36
C ASP A 12 -20.42 -14.94 3.30
N SER A 13 -21.27 -15.89 3.65
CA SER A 13 -21.53 -17.09 2.83
C SER A 13 -22.54 -16.87 1.71
N VAL A 14 -23.35 -15.83 1.81
CA VAL A 14 -24.44 -15.54 0.86
C VAL A 14 -24.15 -14.18 0.19
N LEU A 15 -24.05 -14.19 -1.14
CA LEU A 15 -23.97 -12.96 -1.89
C LEU A 15 -25.28 -12.16 -1.78
N PRO A 16 -25.21 -10.86 -1.51
CA PRO A 16 -26.40 -10.01 -1.55
C PRO A 16 -26.92 -9.93 -3.00
N PRO A 17 -28.24 -9.98 -3.22
CA PRO A 17 -28.80 -9.83 -4.57
C PRO A 17 -28.55 -8.42 -5.13
N SER A 18 -28.46 -7.42 -4.25
CA SER A 18 -28.15 -6.04 -4.61
C SER A 18 -27.53 -5.27 -3.45
N VAL A 19 -26.66 -4.32 -3.79
CA VAL A 19 -26.05 -3.33 -2.90
C VAL A 19 -25.97 -1.99 -3.63
N ASP A 20 -25.68 -0.90 -2.91
CA ASP A 20 -25.44 0.40 -3.55
C ASP A 20 -24.07 0.41 -4.26
N VAL A 21 -23.03 -0.15 -3.60
CA VAL A 21 -21.67 -0.13 -4.10
C VAL A 21 -20.99 -1.50 -3.93
N VAL A 22 -20.37 -1.98 -5.01
CA VAL A 22 -19.44 -3.13 -4.95
C VAL A 22 -18.00 -2.65 -4.96
N ILE A 23 -17.20 -3.13 -4.01
CA ILE A 23 -15.76 -2.87 -3.91
C ILE A 23 -14.99 -4.10 -4.43
N ILE A 24 -14.23 -3.94 -5.50
CA ILE A 24 -13.36 -4.98 -6.07
C ILE A 24 -11.98 -4.89 -5.44
N GLY A 25 -11.68 -5.78 -4.51
CA GLY A 25 -10.41 -5.86 -3.78
C GLY A 25 -10.52 -5.48 -2.31
N GLY A 26 -10.08 -6.38 -1.46
CA GLY A 26 -10.05 -6.26 0.01
C GLY A 26 -8.73 -5.71 0.55
N GLY A 27 -7.98 -4.95 -0.23
CA GLY A 27 -6.81 -4.19 0.22
C GLY A 27 -7.18 -2.98 1.07
N ILE A 28 -6.17 -2.30 1.63
CA ILE A 28 -6.40 -1.16 2.54
C ILE A 28 -7.28 -0.07 1.94
N ALA A 29 -7.10 0.28 0.66
CA ALA A 29 -7.93 1.28 -0.01
C ALA A 29 -9.39 0.82 -0.12
N GLY A 30 -9.62 -0.44 -0.52
CA GLY A 30 -10.97 -0.99 -0.66
C GLY A 30 -11.72 -1.07 0.66
N VAL A 31 -11.10 -1.62 1.71
CA VAL A 31 -11.77 -1.73 3.02
C VAL A 31 -12.01 -0.36 3.68
N CYS A 32 -11.09 0.61 3.47
CA CYS A 32 -11.30 1.98 3.97
C CYS A 32 -12.45 2.68 3.24
N THR A 33 -12.54 2.52 1.90
CA THR A 33 -13.69 3.07 1.15
C THR A 33 -15.00 2.43 1.60
N ALA A 34 -15.02 1.10 1.76
CA ALA A 34 -16.20 0.39 2.24
C ALA A 34 -16.63 0.87 3.63
N LEU A 35 -15.68 1.14 4.54
CA LEU A 35 -15.97 1.67 5.87
C LEU A 35 -16.59 3.08 5.78
N GLU A 36 -16.03 3.97 4.96
CA GLU A 36 -16.57 5.33 4.76
C GLU A 36 -18.00 5.29 4.20
N LEU A 37 -18.25 4.42 3.22
CA LEU A 37 -19.57 4.26 2.61
C LEU A 37 -20.58 3.66 3.60
N ALA A 38 -20.18 2.63 4.35
CA ALA A 38 -21.03 2.01 5.37
C ALA A 38 -21.39 2.98 6.50
N ASP A 39 -20.43 3.82 6.95
CA ASP A 39 -20.72 4.88 7.95
C ASP A 39 -21.69 5.96 7.41
N ARG A 40 -21.80 6.11 6.07
CA ARG A 40 -22.80 6.96 5.40
C ARG A 40 -24.14 6.27 5.17
N GLY A 41 -24.28 5.01 5.62
CA GLY A 41 -25.52 4.24 5.50
C GLY A 41 -25.74 3.54 4.16
N LEU A 42 -24.72 3.49 3.28
CA LEU A 42 -24.83 2.76 2.02
C LEU A 42 -24.59 1.26 2.25
N LYS A 43 -25.32 0.45 1.49
CA LYS A 43 -25.10 -1.00 1.42
C LYS A 43 -23.88 -1.28 0.55
N VAL A 44 -22.87 -1.94 1.12
CA VAL A 44 -21.62 -2.22 0.43
C VAL A 44 -21.30 -3.71 0.46
N ALA A 45 -20.72 -4.22 -0.63
CA ALA A 45 -20.17 -5.56 -0.71
C ALA A 45 -18.69 -5.48 -1.12
N ILE A 46 -17.80 -6.06 -0.32
CA ILE A 46 -16.38 -6.23 -0.67
C ILE A 46 -16.21 -7.61 -1.30
N CYS A 47 -15.76 -7.66 -2.56
CA CYS A 47 -15.41 -8.89 -3.26
C CYS A 47 -13.88 -8.97 -3.38
N GLU A 48 -13.28 -9.90 -2.65
CA GLU A 48 -11.85 -10.15 -2.64
C GLU A 48 -11.54 -11.53 -3.25
N LYS A 49 -10.69 -11.56 -4.26
CA LYS A 49 -10.31 -12.79 -4.96
C LYS A 49 -9.58 -13.82 -4.08
N GLY A 50 -8.90 -13.35 -3.04
CA GLY A 50 -8.16 -14.14 -2.07
C GLY A 50 -8.62 -13.87 -0.65
N GLN A 51 -7.74 -13.29 0.15
CA GLN A 51 -7.98 -12.92 1.56
C GLN A 51 -7.86 -11.41 1.75
N ILE A 52 -8.65 -10.86 2.67
CA ILE A 52 -8.58 -9.45 3.04
C ILE A 52 -7.14 -9.09 3.46
N GLY A 53 -6.57 -8.09 2.76
CA GLY A 53 -5.20 -7.66 2.98
C GLY A 53 -4.12 -8.63 2.49
N GLY A 54 -4.46 -9.68 1.75
CA GLY A 54 -3.59 -10.82 1.41
C GLY A 54 -2.35 -10.50 0.57
N GLU A 55 -2.34 -9.39 -0.13
CA GLU A 55 -1.24 -8.98 -1.02
C GLU A 55 -0.51 -7.74 -0.49
N GLN A 56 -0.48 -6.63 -1.24
CA GLN A 56 0.30 -5.42 -0.94
C GLN A 56 0.04 -4.86 0.46
N SER A 57 -1.21 -4.94 0.93
CA SER A 57 -1.64 -4.34 2.19
C SER A 57 -1.03 -4.98 3.44
N SER A 58 -0.57 -6.24 3.38
CA SER A 58 0.14 -6.91 4.48
C SER A 58 1.66 -6.99 4.30
N ARG A 59 2.17 -6.68 3.11
CA ARG A 59 3.57 -6.93 2.73
C ARG A 59 4.46 -5.69 2.78
N ASN A 60 3.89 -4.55 3.18
CA ASN A 60 4.56 -3.26 3.29
C ASN A 60 5.29 -3.09 4.63
N TRP A 61 5.94 -1.94 4.80
CA TRP A 61 6.70 -1.63 5.99
C TRP A 61 5.85 -1.25 7.21
N GLY A 62 4.57 -0.94 7.02
CA GLY A 62 3.66 -0.51 8.07
C GLY A 62 3.84 0.94 8.52
N TRP A 63 4.44 1.79 7.70
CA TRP A 63 4.64 3.21 8.01
C TRP A 63 3.42 4.03 7.64
N VAL A 64 3.04 4.92 8.55
CA VAL A 64 2.03 5.96 8.36
C VAL A 64 2.77 7.29 8.53
N ARG A 65 3.14 7.95 7.43
CA ARG A 65 4.08 9.07 7.47
C ARG A 65 3.70 10.23 6.57
N LEU A 66 3.92 11.44 7.07
CA LEU A 66 3.79 12.72 6.36
C LEU A 66 5.07 13.08 5.60
N THR A 67 6.22 12.65 6.14
CA THR A 67 7.54 12.96 5.59
C THR A 67 7.79 12.25 4.26
N HIS A 68 8.62 12.89 3.39
CA HIS A 68 9.00 12.35 2.07
C HIS A 68 7.80 11.94 1.22
N ARG A 69 6.78 12.81 1.18
CA ARG A 69 5.64 12.73 0.27
C ARG A 69 5.80 13.73 -0.85
N ASP A 70 5.24 13.40 -1.99
CA ASP A 70 5.02 14.40 -3.03
C ASP A 70 4.11 15.49 -2.47
N PRO A 71 4.40 16.79 -2.67
CA PRO A 71 3.54 17.88 -2.18
C PRO A 71 2.08 17.76 -2.62
N ARG A 72 1.82 17.14 -3.77
CA ARG A 72 0.45 16.88 -4.28
C ARG A 72 -0.32 15.86 -3.44
N GLU A 73 0.39 14.94 -2.76
CA GLU A 73 -0.22 13.94 -1.86
C GLU A 73 -0.39 14.45 -0.43
N LEU A 74 0.32 15.50 -0.02
CA LEU A 74 0.35 15.95 1.37
C LEU A 74 -1.03 16.28 1.95
N PRO A 75 -1.94 17.00 1.26
CA PRO A 75 -3.28 17.26 1.79
C PRO A 75 -4.03 15.97 2.12
N LEU A 76 -4.00 15.00 1.22
CA LEU A 76 -4.64 13.69 1.42
C LEU A 76 -3.95 12.88 2.53
N MET A 77 -2.62 12.96 2.63
CA MET A 77 -1.88 12.27 3.69
C MET A 77 -2.14 12.87 5.07
N ILE A 78 -2.29 14.19 5.19
CA ILE A 78 -2.68 14.87 6.43
C ILE A 78 -4.03 14.36 6.92
N GLU A 79 -5.00 14.27 6.01
CA GLU A 79 -6.30 13.71 6.35
C GLU A 79 -6.20 12.23 6.71
N ALA A 80 -5.40 11.46 5.98
CA ALA A 80 -5.16 10.06 6.29
C ALA A 80 -4.62 9.86 7.72
N VAL A 81 -3.64 10.67 8.15
CA VAL A 81 -3.07 10.59 9.50
C VAL A 81 -4.14 10.90 10.56
N LYS A 82 -4.95 11.94 10.37
CA LYS A 82 -6.06 12.27 11.29
C LYS A 82 -7.04 11.10 11.43
N ILE A 83 -7.35 10.42 10.32
CA ILE A 83 -8.22 9.23 10.36
C ILE A 83 -7.53 8.09 11.11
N TRP A 84 -6.23 7.82 10.87
CA TRP A 84 -5.48 6.81 11.59
C TRP A 84 -5.47 7.03 13.11
N GLU A 85 -5.30 8.27 13.55
CA GLU A 85 -5.28 8.65 14.98
C GLU A 85 -6.57 8.26 15.71
N GLY A 86 -7.73 8.34 15.04
CA GLY A 86 -9.04 8.00 15.60
C GLY A 86 -9.58 6.61 15.22
N LEU A 87 -8.89 5.89 14.34
CA LEU A 87 -9.46 4.72 13.65
C LEU A 87 -9.78 3.57 14.58
N ASP A 88 -8.89 3.20 15.50
CA ASP A 88 -9.10 2.09 16.43
C ASP A 88 -10.37 2.28 17.28
N LYS A 89 -10.63 3.52 17.72
CA LYS A 89 -11.85 3.88 18.44
C LYS A 89 -13.08 3.82 17.53
N ARG A 90 -12.98 4.37 16.31
CA ARG A 90 -14.07 4.39 15.31
C ARG A 90 -14.54 2.99 14.95
N ILE A 91 -13.62 2.04 14.79
CA ILE A 91 -13.94 0.67 14.39
C ILE A 91 -14.16 -0.28 15.57
N ALA A 92 -14.03 0.19 16.82
CA ALA A 92 -14.02 -0.65 18.03
C ALA A 92 -13.06 -1.86 17.88
N GLY A 93 -11.92 -1.64 17.21
CA GLY A 93 -10.95 -2.68 16.85
C GLY A 93 -9.52 -2.19 17.00
N LYS A 94 -8.56 -2.99 16.58
CA LYS A 94 -7.14 -2.64 16.67
C LYS A 94 -6.45 -2.83 15.33
N THR A 95 -5.91 -1.74 14.80
CA THR A 95 -5.07 -1.73 13.59
C THR A 95 -3.59 -1.87 13.92
N GLY A 96 -3.24 -1.76 15.20
CA GLY A 96 -1.86 -1.66 15.66
C GLY A 96 -1.25 -0.29 15.40
N TYR A 97 -2.06 0.73 15.13
CA TYR A 97 -1.57 2.10 14.95
C TYR A 97 -0.92 2.64 16.22
N SER A 98 0.18 3.35 16.03
CA SER A 98 0.90 4.09 17.07
C SER A 98 1.61 5.27 16.43
N GLN A 99 1.39 6.46 16.97
CA GLN A 99 2.19 7.64 16.66
C GLN A 99 3.54 7.49 17.37
N CYS A 100 4.57 7.17 16.62
CA CYS A 100 5.90 6.86 17.17
C CYS A 100 7.01 7.75 16.59
N GLY A 101 6.65 8.65 15.68
CA GLY A 101 7.58 9.43 14.90
C GLY A 101 8.33 8.62 13.84
N SER A 102 8.93 9.34 12.89
CA SER A 102 9.89 8.80 11.92
C SER A 102 11.14 9.64 11.92
N THR A 103 12.30 8.99 11.90
CA THR A 103 13.61 9.61 11.90
C THR A 103 14.37 9.21 10.62
N TYR A 104 15.00 10.16 9.98
CA TYR A 104 15.77 10.01 8.75
C TYR A 104 17.21 10.40 9.05
N ALA A 105 18.11 9.42 9.12
CA ALA A 105 19.53 9.66 9.35
C ALA A 105 20.17 10.29 8.12
N ILE A 106 20.92 11.34 8.34
CA ILE A 106 21.59 12.16 7.31
C ILE A 106 23.06 11.83 7.32
N ALA A 107 23.61 11.39 6.18
CA ALA A 107 25.01 10.95 6.07
C ALA A 107 25.82 11.79 5.07
N SER A 108 25.27 12.87 4.52
CA SER A 108 25.98 13.77 3.60
C SER A 108 25.35 15.14 3.55
N ASP A 109 26.15 16.16 3.15
CA ASP A 109 25.64 17.53 2.97
C ASP A 109 24.53 17.61 1.92
N ALA A 110 24.60 16.84 0.85
CA ALA A 110 23.55 16.80 -0.15
C ALA A 110 22.21 16.27 0.45
N ALA A 111 22.27 15.24 1.29
CA ALA A 111 21.12 14.74 2.02
C ALA A 111 20.60 15.79 3.03
N LEU A 112 21.50 16.50 3.73
CA LEU A 112 21.12 17.58 4.65
C LEU A 112 20.35 18.70 3.94
N GLN A 113 20.78 19.11 2.76
CA GLN A 113 20.06 20.11 1.97
C GLN A 113 18.69 19.60 1.50
N ALA A 114 18.60 18.32 1.12
CA ALA A 114 17.32 17.71 0.76
C ALA A 114 16.35 17.69 1.95
N GLU A 115 16.83 17.35 3.15
CA GLU A 115 16.00 17.31 4.36
C GLU A 115 15.59 18.72 4.83
N ARG A 116 16.44 19.74 4.64
CA ARG A 116 16.07 21.14 4.89
C ARG A 116 14.90 21.59 4.00
N LYS A 117 14.99 21.26 2.71
CA LYS A 117 13.91 21.54 1.77
C LYS A 117 12.62 20.80 2.15
N ALA A 118 12.71 19.52 2.53
CA ALA A 118 11.56 18.76 2.99
C ALA A 118 10.95 19.36 4.27
N GLN A 119 11.77 19.85 5.20
CA GLN A 119 11.32 20.55 6.40
C GLN A 119 10.56 21.84 6.05
N GLU A 120 11.09 22.64 5.13
CA GLU A 120 10.44 23.86 4.65
C GLU A 120 9.07 23.55 4.02
N GLU A 121 9.00 22.57 3.13
CA GLU A 121 7.76 22.12 2.50
C GLU A 121 6.72 21.68 3.53
N LEU A 122 7.11 20.89 4.52
CA LEU A 122 6.23 20.43 5.59
C LEU A 122 5.78 21.59 6.51
N GLY A 123 6.65 22.59 6.69
CA GLY A 123 6.34 23.82 7.44
C GLY A 123 5.16 24.60 6.87
N HIS A 124 4.99 24.64 5.55
CA HIS A 124 3.82 25.27 4.91
C HIS A 124 2.48 24.62 5.32
N TYR A 125 2.50 23.34 5.71
CA TYR A 125 1.34 22.60 6.21
C TYR A 125 1.29 22.53 7.75
N GLN A 126 2.16 23.30 8.46
CA GLN A 126 2.27 23.30 9.93
C GLN A 126 2.56 21.91 10.51
N ILE A 127 3.28 21.08 9.76
CA ILE A 127 3.72 19.77 10.22
C ILE A 127 5.02 19.93 10.99
N PRO A 128 5.06 19.61 12.31
CA PRO A 128 6.25 19.76 13.11
C PRO A 128 7.33 18.78 12.68
N THR A 129 8.53 19.32 12.40
CA THR A 129 9.73 18.52 12.11
C THR A 129 10.93 19.11 12.83
N HIS A 130 11.84 18.26 13.26
CA HIS A 130 13.05 18.65 13.99
C HIS A 130 14.28 18.21 13.19
N LEU A 131 14.97 19.17 12.62
CA LEU A 131 16.29 18.94 12.02
C LEU A 131 17.34 19.02 13.12
N MET A 132 18.03 17.92 13.36
CA MET A 132 19.02 17.73 14.41
C MET A 132 20.42 17.72 13.82
N ASP A 133 21.38 18.31 14.51
CA ASP A 133 22.80 18.11 14.28
C ASP A 133 23.23 16.69 14.69
N ARG A 134 24.51 16.38 14.52
CA ARG A 134 25.05 15.05 14.80
C ARG A 134 24.84 14.62 16.26
N ASP A 135 25.12 15.49 17.22
CA ASP A 135 25.09 15.16 18.65
C ASP A 135 23.65 14.99 19.14
N ALA A 136 22.75 15.86 18.74
CA ALA A 136 21.32 15.74 18.98
C ALA A 136 20.74 14.48 18.33
N ALA A 137 21.15 14.16 17.08
CA ALA A 137 20.72 12.96 16.37
C ALA A 137 21.17 11.68 17.06
N LEU A 138 22.43 11.60 17.54
CA LEU A 138 22.94 10.45 18.29
C LEU A 138 22.26 10.28 19.65
N THR A 139 21.94 11.38 20.33
CA THR A 139 21.15 11.36 21.56
C THR A 139 19.74 10.82 21.30
N HIS A 140 19.09 11.30 20.23
CA HIS A 140 17.74 10.84 19.82
C HIS A 140 17.72 9.37 19.37
N LEU A 141 18.76 8.92 18.68
CA LEU A 141 18.93 7.55 18.17
C LEU A 141 19.78 6.70 19.14
N ALA A 142 19.48 6.74 20.43
CA ALA A 142 20.25 6.05 21.45
C ALA A 142 20.64 4.60 21.03
N GLY A 143 21.93 4.29 21.12
CA GLY A 143 22.48 2.99 20.71
C GLY A 143 22.83 2.87 19.22
N TYR A 144 22.66 3.94 18.43
CA TYR A 144 23.18 4.01 17.06
C TYR A 144 24.69 4.12 17.06
N ASP A 145 25.37 3.25 16.31
CA ASP A 145 26.81 3.31 16.11
C ASP A 145 27.16 4.37 15.04
N PRO A 146 27.75 5.51 15.42
CA PRO A 146 28.05 6.60 14.50
C PRO A 146 29.06 6.22 13.42
N ASP A 147 29.92 5.24 13.69
CA ASP A 147 30.98 4.81 12.76
C ASP A 147 30.46 3.82 11.71
N ALA A 148 29.28 3.24 11.96
CA ALA A 148 28.69 2.27 11.05
C ALA A 148 28.24 2.88 9.72
N GLN A 149 27.71 4.12 9.70
CA GLN A 149 27.13 4.77 8.51
C GLN A 149 27.40 6.28 8.40
N GLY A 150 28.28 6.85 9.21
CA GLY A 150 28.76 8.23 9.06
C GLY A 150 27.68 9.30 9.22
N ILE A 151 26.89 9.25 10.27
CA ILE A 151 25.80 10.23 10.52
C ILE A 151 26.33 11.64 10.79
N ILE A 152 25.76 12.64 10.12
CA ILE A 152 26.03 14.08 10.32
C ILE A 152 24.84 14.83 10.90
N GLY A 153 23.66 14.22 10.96
CA GLY A 153 22.43 14.78 11.50
C GLY A 153 21.24 13.86 11.27
N ALA A 154 20.05 14.32 11.63
CA ALA A 154 18.79 13.63 11.35
C ALA A 154 17.61 14.59 11.20
N LEU A 155 16.62 14.23 10.40
CA LEU A 155 15.30 14.84 10.43
C LEU A 155 14.31 13.93 11.18
N HIS A 156 13.58 14.48 12.13
CA HIS A 156 12.54 13.76 12.87
C HIS A 156 11.18 14.43 12.71
N CYS A 157 10.16 13.64 12.38
CA CYS A 157 8.76 14.07 12.39
C CYS A 157 7.99 13.32 13.49
N PRO A 158 7.57 13.96 14.58
CA PRO A 158 6.88 13.30 15.69
C PRO A 158 5.45 12.89 15.33
N ARG A 159 4.85 13.48 14.30
CA ARG A 159 3.49 13.14 13.85
C ARG A 159 3.41 11.89 13.00
N ASP A 160 4.53 11.40 12.50
CA ASP A 160 4.56 10.13 11.80
C ASP A 160 4.24 8.97 12.73
N GLY A 161 3.72 7.91 12.17
CA GLY A 161 3.34 6.72 12.93
C GLY A 161 3.61 5.42 12.19
N ARG A 162 3.14 4.37 12.77
CA ARG A 162 3.15 3.01 12.23
C ARG A 162 1.85 2.31 12.53
N ALA A 163 1.51 1.30 11.74
CA ALA A 163 0.44 0.36 12.05
C ALA A 163 0.88 -1.07 11.69
N GLU A 164 0.10 -2.07 12.07
CA GLU A 164 0.42 -3.47 11.74
C GLU A 164 -0.31 -3.88 10.44
N PRO A 165 0.42 -4.08 9.33
CA PRO A 165 -0.17 -4.34 8.04
C PRO A 165 -1.10 -5.56 8.00
N GLN A 166 -0.75 -6.61 8.74
CA GLN A 166 -1.53 -7.85 8.83
C GLN A 166 -2.80 -7.72 9.69
N MET A 167 -2.93 -6.66 10.49
CA MET A 167 -4.07 -6.40 11.38
C MET A 167 -5.04 -5.37 10.78
N ALA A 168 -4.52 -4.34 10.12
CA ALA A 168 -5.27 -3.13 9.78
C ALA A 168 -6.43 -3.42 8.81
N ALA A 169 -6.16 -3.96 7.62
CA ALA A 169 -7.22 -4.24 6.65
C ALA A 169 -8.26 -5.26 7.19
N PRO A 170 -7.87 -6.36 7.87
CA PRO A 170 -8.81 -7.25 8.52
C PRO A 170 -9.67 -6.59 9.60
N ALA A 171 -9.11 -5.71 10.45
CA ALA A 171 -9.88 -5.02 11.47
C ALA A 171 -10.93 -4.09 10.87
N ILE A 172 -10.55 -3.36 9.80
CA ILE A 172 -11.47 -2.47 9.08
C ILE A 172 -12.58 -3.28 8.38
N ALA A 173 -12.25 -4.41 7.74
CA ALA A 173 -13.23 -5.27 7.10
C ALA A 173 -14.28 -5.81 8.08
N ARG A 174 -13.85 -6.25 9.28
CA ARG A 174 -14.78 -6.64 10.34
C ARG A 174 -15.67 -5.48 10.78
N ALA A 175 -15.14 -4.26 10.80
CA ALA A 175 -15.94 -3.08 11.13
C ALA A 175 -16.96 -2.73 10.03
N VAL A 176 -16.66 -3.01 8.77
CA VAL A 176 -17.64 -2.92 7.65
C VAL A 176 -18.77 -3.92 7.88
N GLN A 177 -18.47 -5.17 8.22
CA GLN A 177 -19.51 -6.18 8.55
C GLN A 177 -20.37 -5.76 9.73
N ALA A 178 -19.75 -5.21 10.80
CA ALA A 178 -20.51 -4.71 11.96
C ALA A 178 -21.45 -3.55 11.62
N ARG A 179 -21.31 -2.90 10.47
CA ARG A 179 -22.18 -1.83 9.94
C ARG A 179 -23.17 -2.31 8.88
N GLY A 180 -23.26 -3.63 8.70
CA GLY A 180 -24.18 -4.25 7.74
C GLY A 180 -23.65 -4.36 6.32
N GLY A 181 -22.39 -3.98 6.05
CA GLY A 181 -21.71 -4.33 4.81
C GLY A 181 -21.33 -5.81 4.77
N THR A 182 -21.08 -6.36 3.59
CA THR A 182 -20.70 -7.77 3.42
C THR A 182 -19.29 -7.91 2.89
N VAL A 183 -18.61 -8.99 3.29
CA VAL A 183 -17.22 -9.28 2.89
C VAL A 183 -17.16 -10.69 2.33
N HIS A 184 -16.83 -10.81 1.05
CA HIS A 184 -16.76 -12.06 0.31
C HIS A 184 -15.30 -12.33 -0.09
N GLN A 185 -14.65 -13.24 0.61
CA GLN A 185 -13.31 -13.74 0.29
C GLN A 185 -13.40 -14.92 -0.67
N ASN A 186 -12.32 -15.18 -1.42
CA ASN A 186 -12.31 -16.14 -2.53
C ASN A 186 -13.48 -15.89 -3.50
N CYS A 187 -13.76 -14.62 -3.75
CA CYS A 187 -14.84 -14.13 -4.58
C CYS A 187 -14.30 -13.12 -5.60
N ALA A 188 -13.73 -13.64 -6.68
CA ALA A 188 -13.22 -12.80 -7.76
C ALA A 188 -14.36 -12.19 -8.57
N VAL A 189 -14.32 -10.89 -8.79
CA VAL A 189 -15.19 -10.23 -9.77
C VAL A 189 -14.62 -10.49 -11.16
N ARG A 190 -15.46 -11.03 -12.04
CA ARG A 190 -15.10 -11.35 -13.43
C ARG A 190 -15.31 -10.14 -14.33
N VAL A 191 -16.49 -9.55 -14.32
CA VAL A 191 -16.83 -8.40 -15.17
C VAL A 191 -17.75 -7.42 -14.44
N VAL A 192 -17.76 -6.18 -14.92
CA VAL A 192 -18.76 -5.17 -14.58
C VAL A 192 -19.87 -5.22 -15.63
N GLU A 193 -21.11 -5.29 -15.18
CA GLU A 193 -22.28 -5.23 -16.05
C GLU A 193 -22.76 -3.80 -16.22
N THR A 194 -23.28 -3.51 -17.40
CA THR A 194 -23.82 -2.21 -17.73
C THR A 194 -25.22 -2.30 -18.30
N SER A 195 -26.06 -1.34 -17.94
CA SER A 195 -27.36 -1.12 -18.55
C SER A 195 -27.47 0.35 -18.97
N GLN A 196 -27.90 0.62 -20.19
CA GLN A 196 -27.95 1.96 -20.76
C GLN A 196 -26.62 2.75 -20.64
N GLY A 197 -25.50 2.03 -20.74
CA GLY A 197 -24.16 2.61 -20.66
C GLY A 197 -23.66 2.97 -19.27
N LYS A 198 -24.38 2.64 -18.19
CA LYS A 198 -24.01 2.86 -16.79
C LYS A 198 -23.81 1.54 -16.08
N VAL A 199 -23.06 1.54 -14.98
CA VAL A 199 -22.95 0.37 -14.08
C VAL A 199 -24.34 -0.10 -13.66
N SER A 200 -24.57 -1.41 -13.70
CA SER A 200 -25.81 -2.06 -13.23
C SER A 200 -25.54 -3.28 -12.35
N GLY A 201 -24.29 -3.70 -12.21
CA GLY A 201 -23.90 -4.82 -11.37
C GLY A 201 -22.53 -5.36 -11.70
N VAL A 202 -22.19 -6.47 -11.05
CA VAL A 202 -21.00 -7.26 -11.31
C VAL A 202 -21.34 -8.73 -11.41
N VAL A 203 -20.57 -9.47 -12.22
CA VAL A 203 -20.55 -10.93 -12.20
C VAL A 203 -19.32 -11.38 -11.44
N THR A 204 -19.52 -12.15 -10.39
CA THR A 204 -18.43 -12.79 -9.63
C THR A 204 -18.38 -14.28 -9.97
N GLU A 205 -17.34 -14.96 -9.53
CA GLU A 205 -17.27 -16.43 -9.63
C GLU A 205 -18.34 -17.15 -8.81
N GLN A 206 -18.93 -16.47 -7.80
CA GLN A 206 -19.96 -17.02 -6.91
C GLN A 206 -21.39 -16.61 -7.31
N GLY A 207 -21.54 -15.68 -8.26
CA GLY A 207 -22.85 -15.20 -8.71
C GLY A 207 -22.82 -13.72 -9.05
N ARG A 208 -24.02 -13.18 -9.28
CA ARG A 208 -24.23 -11.77 -9.68
C ARG A 208 -24.63 -10.92 -8.47
N ILE A 209 -24.17 -9.69 -8.44
CA ILE A 209 -24.61 -8.64 -7.50
C ILE A 209 -25.02 -7.43 -8.32
N ALA A 210 -26.28 -6.99 -8.19
CA ALA A 210 -26.74 -5.72 -8.78
C ALA A 210 -26.20 -4.55 -7.95
N CYS A 211 -25.75 -3.47 -8.60
CA CYS A 211 -25.28 -2.25 -7.92
C CYS A 211 -25.29 -1.05 -8.86
N ASP A 212 -25.32 0.15 -8.25
CA ASP A 212 -25.29 1.41 -8.99
C ASP A 212 -23.85 1.94 -9.18
N ALA A 213 -22.92 1.50 -8.33
CA ALA A 213 -21.52 1.89 -8.42
C ALA A 213 -20.57 0.73 -8.13
N VAL A 214 -19.38 0.79 -8.76
CA VAL A 214 -18.28 -0.17 -8.57
C VAL A 214 -17.00 0.59 -8.36
N LEU A 215 -16.24 0.23 -7.31
CA LEU A 215 -14.87 0.69 -7.09
C LEU A 215 -13.86 -0.40 -7.44
N VAL A 216 -12.95 -0.14 -8.36
CA VAL A 216 -11.79 -0.99 -8.63
C VAL A 216 -10.63 -0.59 -7.71
N ALA A 217 -10.40 -1.38 -6.65
CA ALA A 217 -9.32 -1.23 -5.68
C ALA A 217 -8.37 -2.45 -5.70
N GLY A 218 -8.12 -2.99 -6.89
CA GLY A 218 -7.41 -4.27 -7.12
C GLY A 218 -5.89 -4.18 -7.04
N GLY A 219 -5.29 -3.06 -6.59
CA GLY A 219 -3.83 -2.89 -6.50
C GLY A 219 -3.15 -3.21 -7.83
N VAL A 220 -2.12 -4.06 -7.82
CA VAL A 220 -1.37 -4.46 -9.04
C VAL A 220 -2.23 -5.13 -10.12
N TRP A 221 -3.44 -5.56 -9.79
CA TRP A 221 -4.37 -6.21 -10.71
C TRP A 221 -5.32 -5.25 -11.43
N SER A 222 -5.37 -4.00 -10.98
CA SER A 222 -6.31 -2.99 -11.51
C SER A 222 -6.14 -2.77 -13.01
N ARG A 223 -4.89 -2.67 -13.50
CA ARG A 223 -4.62 -2.56 -14.93
C ARG A 223 -5.18 -3.72 -15.74
N LEU A 224 -5.00 -4.95 -15.26
CA LEU A 224 -5.47 -6.14 -15.98
C LEU A 224 -7.01 -6.14 -16.05
N PHE A 225 -7.67 -5.81 -14.93
CA PHE A 225 -9.12 -5.73 -14.85
C PHE A 225 -9.69 -4.64 -15.77
N LEU A 226 -9.18 -3.42 -15.65
CA LEU A 226 -9.62 -2.27 -16.46
C LEU A 226 -9.37 -2.47 -17.97
N ARG A 227 -8.28 -3.16 -18.30
CA ARG A 227 -7.97 -3.50 -19.69
C ARG A 227 -9.02 -4.43 -20.32
N ASN A 228 -9.60 -5.37 -19.55
CA ASN A 228 -10.64 -6.25 -20.06
C ASN A 228 -11.86 -5.47 -20.57
N ILE A 229 -12.16 -4.33 -19.94
CA ILE A 229 -13.25 -3.42 -20.33
C ILE A 229 -12.78 -2.25 -21.20
N GLY A 230 -11.52 -2.28 -21.67
CA GLY A 230 -10.95 -1.31 -22.61
C GLY A 230 -10.50 0.03 -22.01
N ILE A 231 -10.46 0.16 -20.68
CA ILE A 231 -9.96 1.37 -20.00
C ILE A 231 -8.44 1.28 -19.87
N TYR A 232 -7.77 2.37 -20.25
CA TYR A 232 -6.31 2.48 -20.19
C TYR A 232 -5.86 2.94 -18.78
N LEU A 233 -5.01 2.14 -18.14
CA LEU A 233 -4.30 2.50 -16.90
C LEU A 233 -2.80 2.21 -17.09
N PRO A 234 -1.90 3.23 -17.06
CA PRO A 234 -0.47 3.04 -17.25
C PRO A 234 0.20 2.57 -15.95
N GLN A 235 -0.10 1.37 -15.50
CA GLN A 235 0.39 0.80 -14.25
C GLN A 235 1.44 -0.30 -14.51
N LEU A 236 2.57 -0.22 -13.84
CA LEU A 236 3.60 -1.23 -13.77
C LEU A 236 3.75 -1.74 -12.32
N ARG A 237 4.65 -2.73 -12.11
CA ARG A 237 4.91 -3.27 -10.77
C ARG A 237 6.39 -3.52 -10.56
N THR A 238 6.89 -3.18 -9.36
CA THR A 238 8.22 -3.51 -8.88
C THR A 238 8.13 -4.53 -7.75
N ARG A 239 9.19 -5.32 -7.53
CA ARG A 239 9.26 -6.29 -6.43
C ARG A 239 10.22 -5.78 -5.36
N ASN A 240 9.79 -5.83 -4.10
CA ASN A 240 10.62 -5.57 -2.95
C ASN A 240 10.59 -6.75 -1.98
N THR A 241 11.58 -6.84 -1.10
CA THR A 241 11.70 -7.87 -0.07
C THR A 241 11.75 -7.22 1.30
N VAL A 242 11.03 -7.82 2.23
CA VAL A 242 10.94 -7.38 3.62
C VAL A 242 11.22 -8.59 4.52
N LEU A 243 11.79 -8.37 5.70
CA LEU A 243 11.86 -9.37 6.74
C LEU A 243 11.29 -8.85 8.06
N ARG A 244 10.94 -9.77 8.94
CA ARG A 244 10.74 -9.49 10.37
C ARG A 244 11.69 -10.31 11.21
N THR A 245 12.11 -9.72 12.32
CA THR A 245 12.90 -10.41 13.33
C THR A 245 11.99 -11.03 14.39
N ASP A 246 12.56 -11.91 15.19
CA ASP A 246 12.00 -12.28 16.50
C ASP A 246 11.99 -11.07 17.43
N ALA A 247 11.30 -11.20 18.58
CA ALA A 247 11.23 -10.12 19.56
C ALA A 247 12.63 -9.76 20.10
N VAL A 248 12.90 -8.46 20.17
CA VAL A 248 14.13 -7.89 20.74
C VAL A 248 13.77 -6.64 21.53
N GLU A 249 14.18 -6.55 22.79
CA GLU A 249 13.81 -5.40 23.64
C GLU A 249 14.50 -4.11 23.22
N ALA A 250 15.76 -4.19 22.80
CA ALA A 250 16.58 -3.06 22.41
C ALA A 250 16.28 -2.55 20.98
N GLY A 251 16.79 -1.36 20.65
CA GLY A 251 16.73 -0.74 19.31
C GLY A 251 15.74 0.44 19.20
N PRO A 252 15.66 1.06 18.00
CA PRO A 252 14.90 2.31 17.85
C PRO A 252 13.40 2.13 18.07
N GLN A 253 12.80 3.07 18.79
CA GLN A 253 11.36 3.06 19.06
C GLN A 253 10.56 3.78 17.96
N SER A 254 11.13 4.83 17.37
CA SER A 254 10.59 5.48 16.16
C SER A 254 10.88 4.64 14.91
N ASN A 255 10.14 4.88 13.85
CA ASN A 255 10.56 4.41 12.53
C ASN A 255 11.89 5.07 12.17
N LEU A 256 12.83 4.31 11.63
CA LEU A 256 14.13 4.85 11.23
C LEU A 256 14.44 4.46 9.80
N LYS A 257 14.90 5.44 9.00
CA LYS A 257 15.49 5.23 7.69
C LYS A 257 16.91 5.76 7.69
N THR A 258 17.83 4.94 7.18
CA THR A 258 19.21 5.30 6.90
C THR A 258 19.49 5.21 5.41
N THR A 259 20.73 5.36 4.99
CA THR A 259 21.14 5.17 3.59
C THR A 259 21.02 3.73 3.10
N SER A 260 21.05 2.74 3.99
CA SER A 260 21.07 1.31 3.67
C SER A 260 19.80 0.56 4.04
N PHE A 261 19.07 0.98 5.08
CA PHE A 261 17.89 0.28 5.56
C PHE A 261 16.79 1.20 6.06
N ALA A 262 15.59 0.63 6.17
CA ALA A 262 14.49 1.14 6.96
C ALA A 262 14.07 0.08 7.98
N ILE A 263 13.82 0.51 9.22
CA ILE A 263 13.45 -0.36 10.34
C ILE A 263 12.29 0.22 11.13
N ARG A 264 11.39 -0.65 11.59
CA ARG A 264 10.23 -0.31 12.38
C ARG A 264 10.02 -1.33 13.50
N LYS A 265 9.83 -0.86 14.73
CA LYS A 265 9.39 -1.71 15.86
C LYS A 265 7.98 -2.25 15.57
N ARG A 266 7.78 -3.54 15.80
CA ARG A 266 6.51 -4.24 15.65
C ARG A 266 5.81 -4.40 16.99
N LYS A 267 4.51 -4.64 16.94
CA LYS A 267 3.72 -4.90 18.15
C LYS A 267 4.08 -6.22 18.84
N ASP A 268 4.59 -7.20 18.08
CA ASP A 268 5.07 -8.48 18.58
C ASP A 268 6.46 -8.41 19.24
N GLY A 269 7.02 -7.21 19.36
CA GLY A 269 8.35 -6.98 19.96
C GLY A 269 9.52 -7.11 18.98
N GLY A 270 9.31 -7.67 17.79
CA GLY A 270 10.32 -7.73 16.73
C GLY A 270 10.43 -6.44 15.93
N TYR A 271 11.18 -6.51 14.85
CA TYR A 271 11.35 -5.43 13.89
C TYR A 271 10.98 -5.86 12.48
N THR A 272 10.32 -4.97 11.74
CA THR A 272 10.26 -5.04 10.28
C THR A 272 11.48 -4.35 9.73
N VAL A 273 12.23 -5.03 8.85
CA VAL A 273 13.43 -4.51 8.19
C VAL A 273 13.22 -4.56 6.68
N ALA A 274 13.52 -3.46 6.02
CA ALA A 274 13.51 -3.34 4.58
C ALA A 274 14.77 -2.62 4.10
N SER A 275 15.21 -2.89 2.88
CA SER A 275 16.34 -2.19 2.31
C SER A 275 15.93 -0.79 1.84
N ALA A 276 16.78 0.19 2.09
CA ALA A 276 16.67 1.53 1.50
C ALA A 276 17.20 1.57 0.04
N VAL A 277 17.86 0.52 -0.41
CA VAL A 277 18.42 0.39 -1.77
C VAL A 277 17.36 -0.17 -2.74
N PRO A 278 17.53 0.03 -4.06
CA PRO A 278 16.49 -0.12 -5.07
C PRO A 278 15.79 -1.47 -5.15
N SER A 279 14.50 -1.38 -5.48
CA SER A 279 13.63 -2.50 -5.83
C SER A 279 14.10 -3.20 -7.13
N ARG A 280 13.91 -4.51 -7.20
CA ARG A 280 14.09 -5.24 -8.47
C ARG A 280 12.87 -5.08 -9.35
N TYR A 281 13.09 -4.61 -10.58
CA TYR A 281 12.08 -4.53 -11.61
C TYR A 281 12.30 -5.64 -12.64
N GLN A 282 11.32 -6.54 -12.75
CA GLN A 282 11.33 -7.54 -13.81
C GLN A 282 10.61 -7.00 -15.04
N LEU A 283 11.32 -6.95 -16.15
CA LEU A 283 10.74 -6.56 -17.44
C LEU A 283 9.56 -7.48 -17.78
N THR A 284 8.50 -6.89 -18.28
CA THR A 284 7.30 -7.57 -18.77
C THR A 284 6.92 -6.98 -20.12
N PRO A 285 6.04 -7.62 -20.90
CA PRO A 285 5.56 -7.02 -22.15
C PRO A 285 4.95 -5.62 -21.97
N ASP A 286 4.37 -5.33 -20.78
CA ASP A 286 3.82 -4.01 -20.50
C ASP A 286 4.90 -2.96 -20.24
N SER A 287 6.13 -3.34 -19.84
CA SER A 287 7.27 -2.42 -19.76
C SER A 287 7.56 -1.75 -21.09
N PHE A 288 7.43 -2.49 -22.19
CA PHE A 288 7.63 -1.97 -23.54
C PHE A 288 6.43 -1.17 -24.04
N ARG A 289 5.20 -1.63 -23.74
CA ARG A 289 3.97 -0.92 -24.13
C ARG A 289 3.79 0.42 -23.45
N LEU A 290 4.29 0.53 -22.23
CA LEU A 290 4.18 1.74 -21.41
C LEU A 290 5.48 2.54 -21.34
N PHE A 291 6.49 2.17 -22.14
CA PHE A 291 7.82 2.78 -22.09
C PHE A 291 7.76 4.30 -22.20
N THR A 292 7.00 4.82 -23.16
CA THR A 292 6.86 6.27 -23.38
C THR A 292 6.22 6.99 -22.19
N ALA A 293 5.21 6.37 -21.56
CA ALA A 293 4.55 6.93 -20.39
C ALA A 293 5.49 6.99 -19.16
N PHE A 294 6.38 6.00 -19.03
CA PHE A 294 7.32 5.91 -17.89
C PHE A 294 8.68 6.57 -18.16
N LEU A 295 8.93 7.12 -19.35
CA LEU A 295 10.23 7.70 -19.70
C LEU A 295 10.66 8.85 -18.76
N PRO A 296 9.77 9.79 -18.32
CA PRO A 296 10.13 10.83 -17.35
C PRO A 296 10.59 10.25 -16.01
N THR A 297 9.83 9.30 -15.47
CA THR A 297 10.13 8.63 -14.19
C THR A 297 11.41 7.82 -14.29
N LEU A 298 11.61 7.10 -15.40
CA LEU A 298 12.83 6.34 -15.62
C LEU A 298 14.08 7.24 -15.65
N LYS A 299 14.00 8.45 -16.23
CA LYS A 299 15.11 9.41 -16.23
C LYS A 299 15.48 9.87 -14.82
N ASN A 300 14.50 10.02 -13.95
CA ASN A 300 14.71 10.48 -12.57
C ASN A 300 15.14 9.34 -11.63
N GLU A 301 14.56 8.16 -11.84
CA GLU A 301 14.68 7.02 -10.92
C GLU A 301 15.58 5.89 -11.43
N TRP A 302 16.29 6.06 -12.56
CA TRP A 302 17.05 4.96 -13.17
C TRP A 302 18.10 4.35 -12.25
N ARG A 303 18.68 5.14 -11.31
CA ARG A 303 19.65 4.67 -10.31
C ARG A 303 18.97 3.87 -9.19
N SER A 304 17.68 4.05 -9.04
CA SER A 304 16.83 3.41 -8.01
C SER A 304 16.19 2.11 -8.49
N ILE A 305 16.48 1.67 -9.72
CA ILE A 305 15.83 0.51 -10.34
C ILE A 305 16.91 -0.47 -10.83
N ARG A 306 16.78 -1.74 -10.45
CA ARG A 306 17.57 -2.83 -10.99
C ARG A 306 16.73 -3.62 -11.97
N LEU A 307 16.98 -3.44 -13.26
CA LEU A 307 16.28 -4.17 -14.33
C LEU A 307 16.74 -5.63 -14.38
N GLY A 308 15.82 -6.55 -14.63
CA GLY A 308 16.11 -7.96 -14.82
C GLY A 308 15.08 -8.63 -15.72
N LEU A 309 15.51 -9.67 -16.43
CA LEU A 309 14.62 -10.62 -17.10
C LEU A 309 14.35 -11.78 -16.15
N GLY A 310 13.11 -12.28 -16.15
CA GLY A 310 12.73 -13.37 -15.27
C GLY A 310 11.40 -14.02 -15.68
N PRO A 311 10.91 -15.00 -14.90
CA PRO A 311 9.67 -15.72 -15.18
C PRO A 311 8.46 -14.81 -15.40
N ALA A 312 8.43 -13.65 -14.75
CA ALA A 312 7.34 -12.67 -14.85
C ALA A 312 7.04 -12.22 -16.30
N PHE A 313 8.04 -12.29 -17.20
CA PHE A 313 7.83 -11.96 -18.61
C PHE A 313 6.94 -13.01 -19.30
N MET A 314 7.26 -14.28 -19.11
CA MET A 314 6.50 -15.38 -19.71
C MET A 314 5.11 -15.52 -19.07
N ASP A 315 5.02 -15.32 -17.75
CA ASP A 315 3.75 -15.35 -17.03
C ASP A 315 2.81 -14.25 -17.54
N ALA A 316 3.34 -13.05 -17.76
CA ALA A 316 2.57 -11.93 -18.31
C ALA A 316 2.15 -12.15 -19.78
N LEU A 317 2.95 -12.89 -20.57
CA LEU A 317 2.57 -13.28 -21.94
C LEU A 317 1.42 -14.30 -21.93
N ARG A 318 1.47 -15.26 -21.02
CA ARG A 318 0.48 -16.35 -20.91
C ARG A 318 -0.82 -15.91 -20.22
N THR A 319 -0.79 -14.79 -19.49
CA THR A 319 -1.97 -14.29 -18.77
C THR A 319 -3.02 -13.80 -19.78
N PRO A 320 -4.25 -14.35 -19.78
CA PRO A 320 -5.35 -13.88 -20.59
C PRO A 320 -5.63 -12.39 -20.33
N ARG A 321 -5.98 -11.67 -21.40
CA ARG A 321 -6.22 -10.22 -21.32
C ARG A 321 -7.66 -9.85 -21.60
N HIS A 322 -8.45 -10.82 -22.06
CA HIS A 322 -9.87 -10.71 -22.33
C HIS A 322 -10.57 -11.97 -21.83
N TRP A 323 -11.70 -11.80 -21.20
CA TRP A 323 -12.58 -12.84 -20.69
C TRP A 323 -14.01 -12.30 -20.55
N THR A 324 -14.96 -13.20 -20.47
CA THR A 324 -16.39 -12.93 -20.24
C THR A 324 -16.79 -13.24 -18.79
N GLY A 325 -18.06 -13.04 -18.44
CA GLY A 325 -18.60 -13.40 -17.12
C GLY A 325 -18.59 -14.91 -16.85
N ASP A 326 -18.53 -15.73 -17.88
CA ASP A 326 -18.58 -17.22 -17.79
C ASP A 326 -17.18 -17.84 -17.72
N ASP A 327 -16.13 -17.08 -18.02
CA ASP A 327 -14.76 -17.59 -18.05
C ASP A 327 -14.12 -17.59 -16.66
N VAL A 328 -13.26 -18.60 -16.42
CA VAL A 328 -12.35 -18.61 -15.28
C VAL A 328 -11.23 -17.60 -15.52
N THR A 329 -11.16 -16.58 -14.68
CA THR A 329 -10.28 -15.44 -14.83
C THR A 329 -8.87 -15.66 -14.27
N PRO A 330 -7.89 -14.82 -14.61
CA PRO A 330 -6.58 -14.79 -13.94
C PRO A 330 -6.66 -14.56 -12.42
N PHE A 331 -7.70 -13.89 -11.95
CA PHE A 331 -7.93 -13.58 -10.53
C PHE A 331 -8.32 -14.82 -9.73
N GLU A 332 -9.06 -15.74 -10.32
CA GLU A 332 -9.41 -17.03 -9.74
C GLU A 332 -8.22 -17.99 -9.74
N LYS A 333 -7.40 -17.96 -10.80
CA LYS A 333 -6.19 -18.79 -10.92
C LYS A 333 -5.08 -18.37 -9.94
N THR A 334 -5.02 -17.08 -9.58
CA THR A 334 -4.03 -16.55 -8.65
C THR A 334 -4.72 -15.80 -7.52
N ARG A 335 -5.07 -16.53 -6.47
CA ARG A 335 -5.77 -15.96 -5.30
C ARG A 335 -4.92 -14.98 -4.51
N ILE A 336 -3.64 -15.26 -4.37
CA ILE A 336 -2.68 -14.40 -3.70
C ILE A 336 -1.41 -14.39 -4.55
N LEU A 337 -1.00 -13.22 -4.98
CA LEU A 337 0.25 -13.02 -5.69
C LEU A 337 1.38 -12.93 -4.67
N ASP A 338 2.17 -13.99 -4.59
CA ASP A 338 3.16 -14.22 -3.53
C ASP A 338 4.56 -14.40 -4.12
N PRO A 339 5.25 -13.29 -4.47
CA PRO A 339 6.58 -13.39 -5.06
C PRO A 339 7.61 -13.83 -4.02
N ASP A 340 8.60 -14.59 -4.46
CA ASP A 340 9.71 -15.03 -3.62
C ASP A 340 10.45 -13.85 -3.00
N ALA A 341 10.91 -14.04 -1.76
CA ALA A 341 11.83 -13.12 -1.11
C ALA A 341 13.24 -13.24 -1.72
N ASP A 342 13.92 -12.12 -1.87
CA ASP A 342 15.36 -12.09 -2.18
C ASP A 342 16.15 -12.20 -0.87
N ALA A 343 16.31 -13.44 -0.39
CA ALA A 343 16.93 -13.70 0.91
C ALA A 343 18.36 -13.16 1.02
N PRO A 344 19.29 -13.40 0.05
CA PRO A 344 20.65 -12.86 0.15
C PRO A 344 20.70 -11.33 0.23
N TYR A 345 19.75 -10.66 -0.45
CA TYR A 345 19.66 -9.21 -0.45
C TYR A 345 19.19 -8.64 0.88
N ILE A 346 18.10 -9.20 1.43
CA ILE A 346 17.55 -8.70 2.68
C ILE A 346 18.39 -9.10 3.91
N ASP A 347 19.13 -10.21 3.84
CA ASP A 347 20.03 -10.63 4.91
C ASP A 347 21.26 -9.70 5.03
N LYS A 348 21.78 -9.19 3.91
CA LYS A 348 22.77 -8.11 3.93
C LYS A 348 22.22 -6.85 4.62
N THR A 349 20.94 -6.53 4.37
CA THR A 349 20.31 -5.39 5.03
C THR A 349 20.20 -5.59 6.54
N LEU A 350 19.88 -6.81 7.01
CA LEU A 350 19.88 -7.12 8.44
C LEU A 350 21.30 -7.04 9.04
N ALA A 351 22.32 -7.44 8.30
CA ALA A 351 23.70 -7.28 8.76
C ALA A 351 24.08 -5.80 8.96
N GLU A 352 23.64 -4.90 8.06
CA GLU A 352 23.82 -3.45 8.24
C GLU A 352 23.05 -2.92 9.46
N VAL A 353 21.83 -3.41 9.71
CA VAL A 353 21.05 -3.07 10.92
C VAL A 353 21.83 -3.47 12.17
N LYS A 354 22.36 -4.70 12.23
CA LYS A 354 23.11 -5.20 13.38
C LYS A 354 24.42 -4.44 13.63
N LYS A 355 25.07 -4.01 12.55
CA LYS A 355 26.26 -3.17 12.62
C LYS A 355 25.91 -1.78 13.18
N THR A 356 24.81 -1.19 12.70
CA THR A 356 24.36 0.14 13.08
C THR A 356 23.77 0.20 14.49
N TYR A 357 23.13 -0.90 14.93
CA TYR A 357 22.59 -1.06 16.27
C TYR A 357 23.16 -2.33 16.91
N PRO A 358 24.32 -2.28 17.59
CA PRO A 358 24.95 -3.44 18.21
C PRO A 358 24.04 -4.18 19.20
N ALA A 359 23.10 -3.50 19.82
CA ALA A 359 22.08 -4.10 20.69
C ALA A 359 21.15 -5.08 19.93
N LEU A 360 21.09 -5.02 18.61
CA LEU A 360 20.34 -5.95 17.74
C LEU A 360 21.20 -7.10 17.20
N LYS A 361 22.46 -7.27 17.65
CA LYS A 361 23.41 -8.28 17.14
C LYS A 361 22.83 -9.70 17.13
N ASP A 362 22.05 -10.05 18.13
CA ASP A 362 21.46 -11.37 18.32
C ASP A 362 20.06 -11.52 17.70
N ALA A 363 19.55 -10.46 17.07
CA ALA A 363 18.26 -10.53 16.38
C ALA A 363 18.27 -11.61 15.29
N THR A 364 17.31 -12.53 15.35
CA THR A 364 17.14 -13.62 14.37
C THR A 364 16.00 -13.30 13.41
N VAL A 365 16.05 -13.91 12.23
CA VAL A 365 15.01 -13.72 11.21
C VAL A 365 13.86 -14.67 11.46
N ALA A 366 12.72 -14.13 11.86
CA ALA A 366 11.49 -14.90 12.04
C ALA A 366 10.79 -15.22 10.71
N GLN A 367 10.86 -14.29 9.73
CA GLN A 367 10.20 -14.49 8.43
C GLN A 367 10.75 -13.51 7.38
N ARG A 368 10.77 -13.94 6.12
CA ARG A 368 11.01 -13.10 4.93
C ARG A 368 9.86 -13.23 3.97
N TRP A 369 9.53 -12.17 3.24
CA TRP A 369 8.53 -12.22 2.18
C TRP A 369 8.85 -11.23 1.07
N GLY A 370 8.41 -11.55 -0.14
CA GLY A 370 8.35 -10.62 -1.25
C GLY A 370 7.02 -9.88 -1.30
N GLY A 371 7.01 -8.71 -1.89
CA GLY A 371 5.81 -7.94 -2.17
C GLY A 371 5.94 -7.18 -3.47
N TYR A 372 4.84 -7.05 -4.20
CA TYR A 372 4.79 -6.14 -5.34
C TYR A 372 4.36 -4.75 -4.90
N ILE A 373 4.90 -3.75 -5.57
CA ILE A 373 4.52 -2.35 -5.48
C ILE A 373 3.99 -1.98 -6.87
N ASP A 374 2.75 -1.54 -6.95
CA ASP A 374 2.19 -0.95 -8.16
C ASP A 374 2.67 0.48 -8.32
N VAL A 375 3.00 0.88 -9.52
CA VAL A 375 3.52 2.21 -9.81
C VAL A 375 2.83 2.81 -11.02
N LEU A 376 2.51 4.10 -10.94
CA LEU A 376 2.06 4.95 -12.04
C LEU A 376 3.22 5.85 -12.51
N PRO A 377 3.16 6.41 -13.72
CA PRO A 377 4.25 7.19 -14.30
C PRO A 377 4.66 8.42 -13.49
N ASP A 378 3.73 9.04 -12.79
CA ASP A 378 3.95 10.22 -11.94
C ASP A 378 4.05 9.89 -10.45
N LEU A 379 4.00 8.59 -10.11
CA LEU A 379 4.02 8.04 -8.75
C LEU A 379 2.85 8.47 -7.85
N ILE A 380 1.84 9.17 -8.39
CA ILE A 380 0.65 9.63 -7.67
C ILE A 380 -0.50 8.62 -7.86
N PRO A 381 -1.27 8.30 -6.80
CA PRO A 381 -2.38 7.36 -6.92
C PRO A 381 -3.50 7.88 -7.84
N ALA A 382 -4.10 6.96 -8.59
CA ALA A 382 -5.31 7.22 -9.34
C ALA A 382 -6.52 6.94 -8.46
N ILE A 383 -7.21 8.00 -8.00
CA ILE A 383 -8.47 7.95 -7.27
C ILE A 383 -9.45 8.83 -8.04
N SER A 384 -10.35 8.21 -8.80
CA SER A 384 -11.18 8.96 -9.75
C SER A 384 -12.40 8.16 -10.20
N SER A 385 -13.43 8.88 -10.71
CA SER A 385 -14.41 8.30 -11.62
C SER A 385 -13.73 7.94 -12.94
N THR A 386 -14.24 6.93 -13.63
CA THR A 386 -13.83 6.63 -15.01
C THR A 386 -14.64 7.42 -16.03
N GLU A 387 -15.64 8.17 -15.60
CA GLU A 387 -16.43 9.03 -16.49
C GLU A 387 -15.53 10.10 -17.14
N GLY A 388 -15.68 10.28 -18.43
CA GLY A 388 -14.87 11.23 -19.19
C GLY A 388 -13.55 10.67 -19.76
N VAL A 389 -13.09 9.47 -19.35
CA VAL A 389 -11.99 8.80 -20.04
C VAL A 389 -12.50 7.90 -21.15
N LYS A 390 -11.60 7.54 -22.10
CA LYS A 390 -11.97 6.62 -23.19
C LYS A 390 -12.45 5.29 -22.63
N ASN A 391 -13.62 4.84 -23.08
CA ASN A 391 -14.35 3.65 -22.61
C ASN A 391 -14.74 3.70 -21.13
N GLY A 392 -14.73 4.88 -20.51
CA GLY A 392 -15.17 5.05 -19.14
C GLY A 392 -16.66 4.77 -18.99
N ILE A 393 -17.04 4.28 -17.81
CA ILE A 393 -18.39 3.85 -17.49
C ILE A 393 -18.88 4.69 -16.32
N PRO A 394 -19.98 5.46 -16.48
CA PRO A 394 -20.64 6.13 -15.34
C PRO A 394 -20.99 5.13 -14.23
N GLY A 395 -20.64 5.48 -12.98
CA GLY A 395 -20.75 4.58 -11.84
C GLY A 395 -19.54 3.68 -11.60
N LEU A 396 -18.52 3.69 -12.48
CA LEU A 396 -17.26 2.97 -12.26
C LEU A 396 -16.18 3.93 -11.75
N PHE A 397 -15.56 3.55 -10.63
CA PHE A 397 -14.50 4.31 -9.96
C PHE A 397 -13.24 3.47 -9.81
N VAL A 398 -12.11 4.12 -9.59
CA VAL A 398 -10.81 3.49 -9.35
C VAL A 398 -10.13 4.09 -8.12
N ALA A 399 -9.41 3.25 -7.34
CA ALA A 399 -8.49 3.67 -6.29
C ALA A 399 -7.29 2.74 -6.31
N THR A 400 -6.22 3.12 -7.01
CA THR A 400 -5.09 2.25 -7.31
C THR A 400 -3.83 3.04 -7.65
N GLY A 401 -2.70 2.36 -7.88
CA GLY A 401 -1.46 3.01 -8.31
C GLY A 401 -0.74 3.77 -7.20
N PHE A 402 -0.79 3.28 -5.99
CA PHE A 402 -0.27 3.99 -4.80
C PHE A 402 1.26 4.07 -4.69
N SER A 403 2.00 3.49 -5.61
CA SER A 403 3.47 3.65 -5.74
C SER A 403 4.26 3.39 -4.44
N GLY A 404 3.80 2.43 -3.61
CA GLY A 404 4.39 2.10 -2.31
C GLY A 404 3.89 2.93 -1.13
N HIS A 405 2.99 3.87 -1.34
CA HIS A 405 2.46 4.78 -0.31
C HIS A 405 1.09 4.35 0.24
N GLY A 406 0.42 3.39 -0.39
CA GLY A 406 -0.98 3.06 -0.19
C GLY A 406 -1.37 2.63 1.22
N PHE A 407 -0.46 2.07 2.01
CA PHE A 407 -0.82 1.64 3.36
C PHE A 407 -1.15 2.83 4.27
N GLY A 408 -0.23 3.79 4.40
CA GLY A 408 -0.45 4.99 5.20
C GLY A 408 -1.55 5.89 4.62
N LEU A 409 -1.61 6.01 3.29
CA LEU A 409 -2.56 6.86 2.58
C LEU A 409 -3.96 6.26 2.50
N GLY A 410 -4.11 4.94 2.74
CA GLY A 410 -5.32 4.17 2.45
C GLY A 410 -6.59 4.69 3.13
N THR A 411 -6.47 5.24 4.34
CA THR A 411 -7.62 5.82 5.06
C THR A 411 -8.13 7.10 4.39
N GLY A 412 -7.23 8.02 4.04
CA GLY A 412 -7.58 9.23 3.27
C GLY A 412 -8.06 8.91 1.86
N ALA A 413 -7.42 7.96 1.20
CA ALA A 413 -7.85 7.47 -0.11
C ALA A 413 -9.26 6.85 -0.08
N GLY A 414 -9.55 6.11 1.00
CA GLY A 414 -10.89 5.54 1.21
C GLY A 414 -11.96 6.62 1.35
N ARG A 415 -11.67 7.67 2.11
CA ARG A 415 -12.57 8.82 2.25
C ARG A 415 -12.76 9.55 0.94
N LEU A 416 -11.66 9.89 0.24
CA LEU A 416 -11.73 10.55 -1.06
C LEU A 416 -12.54 9.74 -2.08
N ALA A 417 -12.32 8.42 -2.16
CA ALA A 417 -13.09 7.56 -3.06
C ALA A 417 -14.57 7.52 -2.68
N ALA A 418 -14.89 7.49 -1.39
CA ALA A 418 -16.29 7.55 -0.91
C ALA A 418 -16.94 8.89 -1.23
N ASP A 419 -16.21 10.01 -1.11
CA ASP A 419 -16.71 11.34 -1.49
C ASP A 419 -17.05 11.39 -2.98
N LEU A 420 -16.17 10.90 -3.84
CA LEU A 420 -16.41 10.81 -5.28
C LEU A 420 -17.63 9.94 -5.62
N ILE A 421 -17.75 8.76 -4.99
CA ILE A 421 -18.87 7.83 -5.23
C ILE A 421 -20.19 8.46 -4.83
N THR A 422 -20.22 9.23 -3.73
CA THR A 422 -21.45 9.87 -3.22
C THR A 422 -21.69 11.27 -3.77
N GLY A 423 -20.85 11.77 -4.67
CA GLY A 423 -20.95 13.11 -5.25
C GLY A 423 -20.71 14.25 -4.25
N GLN A 424 -20.03 13.95 -3.14
CA GLN A 424 -19.63 14.99 -2.17
C GLN A 424 -18.37 15.71 -2.65
N THR A 425 -18.20 16.96 -2.20
CA THR A 425 -16.96 17.70 -2.47
C THR A 425 -15.78 16.97 -1.80
N PRO A 426 -14.77 16.55 -2.56
CA PRO A 426 -13.62 15.88 -2.01
C PRO A 426 -12.84 16.75 -1.01
N VAL A 427 -12.25 16.13 -0.03
CA VAL A 427 -11.39 16.77 0.99
C VAL A 427 -10.09 17.25 0.39
#